data_7dff1f9acc003dfc7ac1149c0b11095a
#
_entry.id   7dff1f9acc003dfc7ac1149c0b11095a
#
_cell.length_a   1.000
_cell.length_b   1.000
_cell.length_c   1.000
_cell.angle_alpha   90.00
_cell.angle_beta   90.00
_cell.angle_gamma   90.00
#
_symmetry.space_group_name_H-M   'P 1'
#
loop_
_entity.id
_entity.type
_entity.pdbx_description
1 polymer ?
#
loop_
_entity_poly.entity_id
_entity_poly.type
_entity_poly.pdbx_seq_one_letter_code
_entity_poly.pdbx_strand_id
1 'polypeptide(L)'
;KIMGALVAKENILVWTDNSLYTMKFVGAPFTFGFEQVGTNCGLIGKNAAIEIDGVAYWMSNNGFFAFDGTVNSLPCSVEDYVYDDCDTTKGQQINAGINNLFTEVVWWYPSTGSDFNNRSVTYNYGQSNQPTPMGNWYTGVNTNSIRTSWIDSLIYPKPYATAFKSANTGTFPSVIGESGLGQTLFFEHEVGTDQINPDGTTTTLTSFIESYDFSLQQDQSEVFLAMRRFLPNFKVLTGDSQVTIAVA
;
A
#
# COMPACT_ATOMS: atom_id res chain seq x y z
N LYS A 1 -6.78 23.33 4.65
CA LYS A 1 -7.66 22.91 3.52
C LYS A 1 -8.27 21.55 3.88
N ILE A 2 -9.59 21.33 3.57
CA ILE A 2 -10.18 19.98 3.68
C ILE A 2 -9.67 19.14 2.51
N MET A 3 -9.16 17.95 2.84
CA MET A 3 -8.57 17.02 1.88
C MET A 3 -9.51 15.87 1.53
N GLY A 4 -10.24 15.33 2.51
CA GLY A 4 -11.17 14.23 2.32
C GLY A 4 -12.02 13.96 3.54
N ALA A 5 -12.99 13.06 3.39
CA ALA A 5 -13.81 12.56 4.48
C ALA A 5 -14.15 11.09 4.24
N LEU A 6 -14.31 10.34 5.33
CA LEU A 6 -14.61 8.92 5.33
C LEU A 6 -15.55 8.58 6.49
N VAL A 7 -16.49 7.69 6.26
CA VAL A 7 -17.33 7.16 7.34
C VAL A 7 -16.60 6.01 8.00
N ALA A 8 -16.35 6.10 9.30
CA ALA A 8 -15.73 5.07 10.09
C ALA A 8 -16.59 4.80 11.32
N LYS A 9 -17.23 3.63 11.35
CA LYS A 9 -18.10 3.21 12.44
C LYS A 9 -19.21 4.24 12.73
N GLU A 10 -19.15 4.90 13.88
CA GLU A 10 -20.14 5.90 14.33
C GLU A 10 -19.73 7.35 14.03
N ASN A 11 -18.58 7.54 13.41
CA ASN A 11 -18.02 8.86 13.15
C ASN A 11 -17.87 9.13 11.66
N ILE A 12 -17.95 10.37 11.29
CA ILE A 12 -17.45 10.85 10.01
C ILE A 12 -16.10 11.49 10.29
N LEU A 13 -15.06 10.93 9.70
CA LEU A 13 -13.71 11.46 9.77
C LEU A 13 -13.52 12.50 8.68
N VAL A 14 -13.01 13.66 9.04
CA VAL A 14 -12.75 14.77 8.12
C VAL A 14 -11.31 15.20 8.25
N TRP A 15 -10.53 14.95 7.22
CA TRP A 15 -9.11 15.34 7.18
C TRP A 15 -8.93 16.71 6.57
N THR A 16 -8.01 17.44 7.15
CA THR A 16 -7.35 18.57 6.52
C THR A 16 -5.95 18.17 6.03
N ASP A 17 -5.24 19.11 5.48
CA ASP A 17 -3.82 18.97 5.12
C ASP A 17 -2.90 18.72 6.32
N ASN A 18 -3.35 18.94 7.55
CA ASN A 18 -2.52 18.77 8.75
C ASN A 18 -3.20 18.03 9.91
N SER A 19 -4.53 17.94 9.92
CA SER A 19 -5.26 17.49 11.11
C SER A 19 -6.43 16.59 10.75
N LEU A 20 -6.87 15.78 11.72
CA LEU A 20 -8.07 14.96 11.65
C LEU A 20 -9.14 15.51 12.61
N TYR A 21 -10.36 15.59 12.12
CA TYR A 21 -11.57 15.95 12.88
C TYR A 21 -12.58 14.81 12.80
N THR A 22 -13.30 14.58 13.88
CA THR A 22 -14.52 13.76 13.89
C THR A 22 -15.73 14.68 13.77
N MET A 23 -16.70 14.29 12.96
CA MET A 23 -18.00 14.92 12.85
C MET A 23 -19.06 13.95 13.35
N LYS A 24 -19.88 14.41 14.31
CA LYS A 24 -20.93 13.62 14.92
C LYS A 24 -22.24 14.39 14.90
N PHE A 25 -23.37 13.68 14.83
CA PHE A 25 -24.67 14.27 15.06
C PHE A 25 -24.85 14.57 16.55
N VAL A 26 -25.12 15.82 16.92
CA VAL A 26 -25.26 16.27 18.29
C VAL A 26 -26.67 16.76 18.65
N GLY A 27 -27.58 16.83 17.66
CA GLY A 27 -28.95 17.31 17.86
C GLY A 27 -29.07 18.82 17.88
N ALA A 28 -30.31 19.29 18.16
CA ALA A 28 -30.61 20.73 18.20
C ALA A 28 -29.94 21.40 19.40
N PRO A 29 -29.51 22.69 19.29
CA PRO A 29 -29.63 23.57 18.14
C PRO A 29 -28.55 23.36 17.07
N PHE A 30 -27.51 22.56 17.35
CA PHE A 30 -26.42 22.29 16.45
C PHE A 30 -26.61 20.90 15.88
N THR A 31 -26.86 20.76 14.60
CA THR A 31 -27.09 19.47 13.95
C THR A 31 -25.84 18.57 14.03
N PHE A 32 -24.68 19.15 13.78
CA PHE A 32 -23.39 18.45 13.83
C PHE A 32 -22.39 19.16 14.73
N GLY A 33 -21.61 18.38 15.46
CA GLY A 33 -20.44 18.82 16.20
C GLY A 33 -19.17 18.34 15.52
N PHE A 34 -18.12 19.14 15.61
CA PHE A 34 -16.78 18.81 15.12
C PHE A 34 -15.80 18.82 16.29
N GLU A 35 -14.99 17.78 16.36
CA GLU A 35 -13.94 17.63 17.37
C GLU A 35 -12.62 17.32 16.67
N GLN A 36 -11.58 18.06 16.99
CA GLN A 36 -10.24 17.76 16.51
C GLN A 36 -9.66 16.61 17.33
N VAL A 37 -9.34 15.50 16.69
CA VAL A 37 -8.85 14.28 17.33
C VAL A 37 -7.37 14.00 17.03
N GLY A 38 -6.78 14.71 16.07
CA GLY A 38 -5.36 14.57 15.74
C GLY A 38 -4.78 15.79 15.07
N THR A 39 -3.50 16.00 15.30
CA THR A 39 -2.66 17.03 14.67
C THR A 39 -1.46 16.35 14.02
N ASN A 40 -0.87 16.96 13.00
CA ASN A 40 0.25 16.39 12.25
C ASN A 40 -0.03 15.03 11.60
N CYS A 41 -1.30 14.75 11.33
CA CYS A 41 -1.80 13.50 10.77
C CYS A 41 -2.74 13.77 9.60
N GLY A 42 -2.49 14.83 8.84
CA GLY A 42 -3.29 15.21 7.68
C GLY A 42 -3.32 14.14 6.60
N LEU A 43 -4.17 14.32 5.61
CA LEU A 43 -4.31 13.39 4.49
C LEU A 43 -3.53 13.89 3.28
N ILE A 44 -2.69 13.05 2.69
CA ILE A 44 -1.88 13.40 1.52
C ILE A 44 -2.73 13.62 0.26
N GLY A 45 -3.83 12.88 0.11
CA GLY A 45 -4.76 12.97 -1.02
C GLY A 45 -6.12 12.35 -0.69
N LYS A 46 -7.16 12.79 -1.36
CA LYS A 46 -8.55 12.44 -1.05
C LYS A 46 -8.85 10.93 -1.01
N ASN A 47 -8.09 10.14 -1.78
CA ASN A 47 -8.27 8.70 -1.90
C ASN A 47 -7.21 7.90 -1.11
N ALA A 48 -6.38 8.58 -0.31
CA ALA A 48 -5.31 7.94 0.45
C ALA A 48 -5.75 7.41 1.82
N ALA A 49 -7.05 7.42 2.11
CA ALA A 49 -7.65 6.86 3.31
C ALA A 49 -8.66 5.78 2.98
N ILE A 50 -8.71 4.75 3.83
CA ILE A 50 -9.65 3.63 3.70
C ILE A 50 -10.06 3.13 5.09
N GLU A 51 -11.24 2.52 5.19
CA GLU A 51 -11.77 1.98 6.43
C GLU A 51 -11.97 0.46 6.31
N ILE A 52 -11.61 -0.25 7.38
CA ILE A 52 -11.77 -1.69 7.52
C ILE A 52 -12.23 -1.96 8.97
N ASP A 53 -13.37 -2.64 9.12
CA ASP A 53 -13.88 -3.11 10.41
C ASP A 53 -13.93 -2.02 11.51
N GLY A 54 -14.21 -0.79 11.11
CA GLY A 54 -14.30 0.35 12.02
C GLY A 54 -12.97 1.08 12.28
N VAL A 55 -11.88 0.62 11.70
CA VAL A 55 -10.56 1.27 11.76
C VAL A 55 -10.27 1.98 10.44
N ALA A 56 -9.96 3.26 10.50
CA ALA A 56 -9.52 4.00 9.33
C ALA A 56 -7.99 4.03 9.25
N TYR A 57 -7.45 3.74 8.06
CA TYR A 57 -6.02 3.78 7.76
C TYR A 57 -5.76 4.84 6.69
N TRP A 58 -4.69 5.61 6.82
CA TRP A 58 -4.35 6.61 5.80
C TRP A 58 -2.86 6.91 5.71
N MET A 59 -2.47 7.40 4.54
CA MET A 59 -1.16 7.95 4.26
C MET A 59 -1.21 9.48 4.40
N SER A 60 -0.30 10.02 5.19
CA SER A 60 -0.07 11.45 5.39
C SER A 60 1.18 11.90 4.63
N ASN A 61 1.52 13.19 4.70
CA ASN A 61 2.79 13.69 4.17
C ASN A 61 4.01 13.30 5.03
N ASN A 62 3.78 12.79 6.23
CA ASN A 62 4.81 12.52 7.23
C ASN A 62 4.59 11.20 7.97
N GLY A 63 4.09 10.19 7.30
CA GLY A 63 3.92 8.87 7.85
C GLY A 63 2.55 8.26 7.60
N PHE A 64 2.33 7.11 8.19
CA PHE A 64 1.10 6.35 8.12
C PHE A 64 0.40 6.37 9.47
N PHE A 65 -0.93 6.39 9.43
CA PHE A 65 -1.74 6.50 10.64
C PHE A 65 -2.95 5.58 10.60
N ALA A 66 -3.46 5.26 11.78
CA ALA A 66 -4.74 4.59 11.98
C ALA A 66 -5.61 5.31 12.99
N PHE A 67 -6.92 5.15 12.87
CA PHE A 67 -7.91 5.64 13.82
C PHE A 67 -8.90 4.52 14.15
N ASP A 68 -8.89 4.12 15.42
CA ASP A 68 -9.79 3.11 16.02
C ASP A 68 -10.73 3.71 17.08
N GLY A 69 -10.74 5.02 17.19
CA GLY A 69 -11.29 5.87 18.23
C GLY A 69 -10.27 6.90 18.72
N THR A 70 -8.99 6.59 18.50
CA THR A 70 -7.85 7.47 18.73
C THR A 70 -6.92 7.46 17.53
N VAL A 71 -6.18 8.55 17.31
CA VAL A 71 -5.18 8.62 16.24
C VAL A 71 -3.89 7.96 16.73
N ASN A 72 -3.46 6.94 16.02
CA ASN A 72 -2.23 6.22 16.27
C ASN A 72 -1.32 6.32 15.04
N SER A 73 -0.03 6.65 15.24
CA SER A 73 0.98 6.50 14.19
C SER A 73 1.24 5.00 13.97
N LEU A 74 1.35 4.61 12.71
CA LEU A 74 1.74 3.25 12.31
C LEU A 74 3.25 3.27 12.00
N PRO A 75 4.10 2.71 12.88
CA PRO A 75 5.52 2.61 12.58
C PRO A 75 5.74 1.81 11.30
N CYS A 76 6.43 2.39 10.33
CA CYS A 76 6.66 1.80 9.03
C CYS A 76 8.15 1.54 8.83
N SER A 77 8.54 0.27 8.66
CA SER A 77 9.94 -0.13 8.47
C SER A 77 10.51 0.31 7.11
N VAL A 78 9.66 0.69 6.17
CA VAL A 78 10.03 1.14 4.82
C VAL A 78 9.67 2.60 4.58
N GLU A 79 9.43 3.37 5.65
CA GLU A 79 8.95 4.75 5.56
C GLU A 79 9.90 5.65 4.76
N ASP A 80 11.18 5.64 5.11
CA ASP A 80 12.20 6.44 4.43
C ASP A 80 12.24 6.10 2.92
N TYR A 81 12.25 4.81 2.58
CA TYR A 81 12.22 4.37 1.19
C TYR A 81 11.00 4.89 0.43
N VAL A 82 9.82 4.85 1.05
CA VAL A 82 8.57 5.30 0.41
C VAL A 82 8.58 6.81 0.19
N TYR A 83 8.95 7.60 1.21
CA TYR A 83 8.88 9.06 1.11
C TYR A 83 10.04 9.68 0.30
N ASP A 84 11.18 9.02 0.22
CA ASP A 84 12.28 9.43 -0.66
C ASP A 84 11.92 9.22 -2.14
N ASP A 85 11.14 8.17 -2.46
CA ASP A 85 10.73 7.85 -3.82
C ASP A 85 9.39 8.52 -4.24
N CYS A 86 8.50 8.82 -3.29
CA CYS A 86 7.15 9.32 -3.55
C CYS A 86 7.14 10.78 -4.03
N ASP A 87 6.46 11.04 -5.14
CA ASP A 87 6.13 12.40 -5.58
C ASP A 87 4.93 12.94 -4.79
N THR A 88 5.18 13.53 -3.62
CA THR A 88 4.15 14.07 -2.73
C THR A 88 3.37 15.24 -3.36
N THR A 89 3.91 15.90 -4.39
CA THR A 89 3.18 16.95 -5.13
C THR A 89 1.97 16.40 -5.90
N LYS A 90 2.02 15.10 -6.21
CA LYS A 90 0.96 14.33 -6.86
C LYS A 90 0.09 13.54 -5.86
N GLY A 91 0.04 13.93 -4.60
CA GLY A 91 -0.71 13.25 -3.55
C GLY A 91 -2.17 12.93 -3.90
N GLN A 92 -2.80 13.76 -4.76
CA GLN A 92 -4.18 13.52 -5.23
C GLN A 92 -4.34 12.26 -6.11
N GLN A 93 -3.25 11.70 -6.63
CA GLN A 93 -3.25 10.45 -7.39
C GLN A 93 -3.12 9.23 -6.49
N ILE A 94 -2.65 9.40 -5.25
CA ILE A 94 -2.46 8.31 -4.30
C ILE A 94 -3.83 7.69 -3.99
N ASN A 95 -3.87 6.38 -4.07
CA ASN A 95 -5.07 5.59 -3.88
C ASN A 95 -4.83 4.48 -2.87
N ALA A 96 -5.70 4.37 -1.88
CA ALA A 96 -5.70 3.29 -0.91
C ALA A 96 -6.68 2.20 -1.32
N GLY A 97 -6.35 0.95 -1.04
CA GLY A 97 -7.21 -0.20 -1.25
C GLY A 97 -7.01 -1.27 -0.19
N ILE A 98 -7.98 -2.16 -0.10
CA ILE A 98 -7.98 -3.31 0.81
C ILE A 98 -7.77 -4.57 0.00
N ASN A 99 -6.96 -5.48 0.49
CA ASN A 99 -6.94 -6.88 0.05
C ASN A 99 -7.39 -7.75 1.23
N ASN A 100 -8.68 -8.09 1.25
CA ASN A 100 -9.27 -8.86 2.36
C ASN A 100 -8.72 -10.28 2.45
N LEU A 101 -8.30 -10.86 1.32
CA LEU A 101 -7.75 -12.23 1.29
C LEU A 101 -6.49 -12.36 2.14
N PHE A 102 -5.68 -11.30 2.18
CA PHE A 102 -4.40 -11.29 2.89
C PHE A 102 -4.38 -10.36 4.10
N THR A 103 -5.51 -9.73 4.44
CA THR A 103 -5.63 -8.75 5.55
C THR A 103 -4.68 -7.57 5.40
N GLU A 104 -4.72 -6.93 4.23
CA GLU A 104 -3.77 -5.90 3.84
C GLU A 104 -4.46 -4.60 3.45
N VAL A 105 -3.80 -3.48 3.78
CA VAL A 105 -4.04 -2.17 3.21
C VAL A 105 -2.90 -1.83 2.26
N VAL A 106 -3.22 -1.44 1.05
CA VAL A 106 -2.25 -1.09 0.02
C VAL A 106 -2.46 0.36 -0.40
N TRP A 107 -1.37 1.14 -0.46
CA TRP A 107 -1.36 2.47 -1.06
C TRP A 107 -0.54 2.42 -2.35
N TRP A 108 -1.16 2.81 -3.45
CA TRP A 108 -0.48 3.03 -4.72
C TRP A 108 -0.12 4.49 -4.86
N TYR A 109 1.13 4.77 -5.17
CA TYR A 109 1.66 6.12 -5.26
C TYR A 109 2.56 6.30 -6.49
N PRO A 110 2.70 7.53 -7.00
CA PRO A 110 3.64 7.85 -8.06
C PRO A 110 5.03 8.06 -7.48
N SER A 111 6.04 7.43 -8.08
CA SER A 111 7.44 7.77 -7.78
C SER A 111 7.82 9.11 -8.40
N THR A 112 8.89 9.72 -7.89
CA THR A 112 9.46 10.94 -8.45
C THR A 112 9.72 10.80 -9.96
N GLY A 113 9.17 11.71 -10.74
CA GLY A 113 9.26 11.70 -12.21
C GLY A 113 8.25 10.80 -12.91
N SER A 114 7.40 10.07 -12.20
CA SER A 114 6.30 9.30 -12.80
C SER A 114 5.02 10.14 -12.88
N ASP A 115 4.27 9.98 -13.97
CA ASP A 115 2.94 10.60 -14.09
C ASP A 115 1.81 9.72 -13.53
N PHE A 116 2.13 8.50 -13.08
CA PHE A 116 1.17 7.50 -12.64
C PHE A 116 1.67 6.75 -11.40
N ASN A 117 0.74 6.11 -10.69
CA ASN A 117 1.05 5.26 -9.54
C ASN A 117 1.79 4.00 -10.01
N ASN A 118 3.10 4.02 -9.96
CA ASN A 118 4.00 2.95 -10.36
C ASN A 118 4.68 2.25 -9.18
N ARG A 119 4.28 2.60 -7.98
CA ARG A 119 4.76 2.02 -6.72
C ARG A 119 3.60 1.66 -5.84
N SER A 120 3.84 0.75 -4.92
CA SER A 120 2.92 0.43 -3.84
C SER A 120 3.65 0.23 -2.53
N VAL A 121 2.98 0.53 -1.45
CA VAL A 121 3.37 0.16 -0.09
C VAL A 121 2.19 -0.53 0.56
N THR A 122 2.45 -1.63 1.25
CA THR A 122 1.43 -2.49 1.83
C THR A 122 1.68 -2.67 3.32
N TYR A 123 0.61 -2.58 4.08
CA TYR A 123 0.56 -2.87 5.50
C TYR A 123 -0.35 -4.07 5.76
N ASN A 124 0.21 -5.12 6.37
CA ASN A 124 -0.58 -6.27 6.81
C ASN A 124 -1.10 -6.04 8.23
N TYR A 125 -2.39 -5.74 8.36
CA TYR A 125 -3.03 -5.46 9.66
C TYR A 125 -3.39 -6.74 10.45
N GLY A 126 -3.44 -7.89 9.79
CA GLY A 126 -3.71 -9.17 10.44
C GLY A 126 -2.60 -9.64 11.39
N GLN A 127 -1.39 -9.11 11.24
CA GLN A 127 -0.24 -9.42 12.09
C GLN A 127 0.02 -8.35 13.16
N SER A 128 -0.87 -7.39 13.33
CA SER A 128 -0.70 -6.25 14.24
C SER A 128 -0.57 -6.62 15.73
N ASN A 129 -0.93 -7.85 16.11
CA ASN A 129 -0.81 -8.38 17.46
C ASN A 129 0.61 -8.89 17.83
N GLN A 130 1.58 -8.77 16.93
CA GLN A 130 2.97 -9.13 17.21
C GLN A 130 3.66 -7.99 17.98
N PRO A 131 4.55 -8.31 18.94
CA PRO A 131 5.20 -7.31 19.79
C PRO A 131 6.19 -6.40 19.03
N THR A 132 6.45 -6.68 17.77
CA THR A 132 7.29 -5.85 16.88
C THR A 132 6.55 -5.56 15.59
N PRO A 133 5.88 -4.40 15.45
CA PRO A 133 5.11 -4.04 14.24
C PRO A 133 5.96 -3.79 12.99
N MET A 134 7.29 -3.87 13.09
CA MET A 134 8.20 -3.53 12.00
C MET A 134 8.18 -4.52 10.82
N GLY A 135 7.68 -5.75 11.00
CA GLY A 135 7.67 -6.78 9.95
C GLY A 135 6.41 -6.79 9.05
N ASN A 136 5.47 -5.88 9.26
CA ASN A 136 4.17 -5.92 8.60
C ASN A 136 4.10 -5.07 7.31
N TRP A 137 5.22 -4.52 6.88
CA TRP A 137 5.30 -3.64 5.73
C TRP A 137 6.12 -4.23 4.61
N TYR A 138 5.67 -4.02 3.38
CA TYR A 138 6.45 -4.30 2.18
C TYR A 138 6.11 -3.34 1.05
N THR A 139 7.00 -3.26 0.08
CA THR A 139 6.88 -2.36 -1.08
C THR A 139 6.77 -3.17 -2.37
N GLY A 140 6.12 -2.57 -3.37
CA GLY A 140 6.01 -3.15 -4.69
C GLY A 140 6.36 -2.14 -5.77
N VAL A 141 7.05 -2.63 -6.81
CA VAL A 141 7.36 -1.88 -8.01
C VAL A 141 6.46 -2.35 -9.14
N ASN A 142 5.60 -1.46 -9.61
CA ASN A 142 4.59 -1.76 -10.62
C ASN A 142 4.93 -1.08 -11.95
N THR A 143 6.10 -1.36 -12.50
CA THR A 143 6.60 -0.68 -13.71
C THR A 143 5.66 -0.84 -14.91
N ASN A 144 4.98 -1.99 -15.01
CA ASN A 144 4.07 -2.32 -16.11
C ASN A 144 2.61 -2.48 -15.68
N SER A 145 2.31 -2.28 -14.41
CA SER A 145 0.96 -2.51 -13.89
C SER A 145 0.54 -1.43 -12.89
N ILE A 146 0.49 -0.21 -13.39
CA ILE A 146 -0.05 0.96 -12.69
C ILE A 146 -1.45 0.66 -12.15
N ARG A 147 -1.73 1.12 -10.93
CA ARG A 147 -3.08 1.05 -10.36
C ARG A 147 -3.56 2.45 -10.00
N THR A 148 -4.67 2.84 -10.62
CA THR A 148 -5.32 4.15 -10.40
C THR A 148 -6.51 4.06 -9.47
N SER A 149 -7.11 2.88 -9.36
CA SER A 149 -8.14 2.58 -8.37
C SER A 149 -8.16 1.08 -8.08
N TRP A 150 -8.71 0.74 -6.94
CA TRP A 150 -8.81 -0.64 -6.45
C TRP A 150 -10.14 -0.84 -5.74
N ILE A 151 -10.73 -2.00 -5.92
CA ILE A 151 -11.90 -2.45 -5.17
C ILE A 151 -11.74 -3.92 -4.82
N ASP A 152 -11.88 -4.21 -3.53
CA ASP A 152 -12.13 -5.55 -3.01
C ASP A 152 -13.45 -5.51 -2.25
N SER A 153 -14.39 -6.31 -2.63
CA SER A 153 -15.75 -6.30 -2.10
C SER A 153 -16.27 -7.72 -2.00
N LEU A 154 -17.02 -8.01 -0.95
CA LEU A 154 -17.68 -9.31 -0.75
C LEU A 154 -18.64 -9.72 -1.89
N ILE A 155 -19.00 -8.79 -2.75
CA ILE A 155 -19.85 -9.05 -3.93
C ILE A 155 -19.04 -9.74 -5.04
N TYR A 156 -17.76 -9.47 -5.11
CA TYR A 156 -16.85 -10.00 -6.11
C TYR A 156 -15.95 -11.08 -5.51
N PRO A 157 -15.72 -12.18 -6.25
CA PRO A 157 -14.87 -13.28 -5.73
C PRO A 157 -13.40 -12.92 -5.64
N LYS A 158 -12.97 -11.84 -6.28
CA LYS A 158 -11.60 -11.39 -6.40
C LYS A 158 -11.52 -9.86 -6.39
N PRO A 159 -10.39 -9.27 -5.99
CA PRO A 159 -10.18 -7.85 -6.14
C PRO A 159 -10.08 -7.42 -7.61
N TYR A 160 -10.55 -6.22 -7.88
CA TYR A 160 -10.45 -5.59 -9.21
C TYR A 160 -9.72 -4.26 -9.10
N ALA A 161 -8.98 -3.93 -10.15
CA ALA A 161 -8.29 -2.65 -10.23
C ALA A 161 -8.35 -2.06 -11.64
N THR A 162 -8.19 -0.75 -11.72
CA THR A 162 -8.07 -0.06 -12.99
C THR A 162 -6.68 0.55 -13.13
N ALA A 163 -6.25 0.68 -14.37
CA ALA A 163 -5.06 1.44 -14.73
C ALA A 163 -5.34 2.31 -15.94
N PHE A 164 -4.70 3.47 -16.00
CA PHE A 164 -4.77 4.37 -17.15
C PHE A 164 -3.43 4.40 -17.85
N LYS A 165 -3.45 4.28 -19.16
CA LYS A 165 -2.30 4.47 -20.04
C LYS A 165 -2.47 5.77 -20.82
N SER A 166 -1.53 6.69 -20.67
CA SER A 166 -1.45 7.84 -21.56
C SER A 166 -0.89 7.42 -22.93
N ALA A 167 -1.40 8.01 -24.00
CA ALA A 167 -0.96 7.75 -25.36
C ALA A 167 0.54 7.94 -25.61
N ASN A 168 1.21 8.74 -24.76
CA ASN A 168 2.59 9.15 -24.96
C ASN A 168 3.63 8.40 -24.09
N THR A 169 3.20 7.51 -23.22
CA THR A 169 4.13 6.75 -22.38
C THR A 169 4.30 5.34 -22.95
N GLY A 170 5.45 5.05 -23.53
CA GLY A 170 5.80 3.75 -24.11
C GLY A 170 5.88 2.57 -23.13
N THR A 171 5.22 2.64 -21.98
CA THR A 171 5.35 1.70 -20.86
C THR A 171 4.36 0.54 -20.91
N PHE A 172 3.34 0.60 -21.73
CA PHE A 172 2.47 -0.54 -22.00
C PHE A 172 2.54 -0.93 -23.45
N PRO A 173 2.53 -2.24 -23.79
CA PRO A 173 2.40 -2.66 -25.16
C PRO A 173 1.15 -2.01 -25.76
N SER A 174 1.27 -1.53 -27.00
CA SER A 174 0.12 -1.00 -27.72
C SER A 174 -0.89 -2.13 -27.91
N VAL A 175 -2.04 -2.03 -27.25
CA VAL A 175 -3.17 -2.87 -27.61
C VAL A 175 -3.50 -2.60 -29.06
N ILE A 176 -3.59 -3.66 -29.83
CA ILE A 176 -3.78 -3.66 -31.28
C ILE A 176 -4.91 -2.70 -31.66
N GLY A 177 -4.59 -1.66 -32.41
CA GLY A 177 -5.55 -0.94 -33.23
C GLY A 177 -5.75 0.56 -33.01
N GLU A 178 -5.25 1.18 -31.93
CA GLU A 178 -5.48 2.62 -31.72
C GLU A 178 -4.22 3.37 -31.30
N SER A 179 -3.62 4.06 -32.28
CA SER A 179 -2.55 5.00 -32.00
C SER A 179 -3.14 6.33 -31.52
N GLY A 180 -2.74 6.78 -30.34
CA GLY A 180 -2.89 8.16 -29.90
C GLY A 180 -3.94 8.45 -28.82
N LEU A 181 -4.77 7.49 -28.41
CA LEU A 181 -5.75 7.69 -27.35
C LEU A 181 -5.32 7.03 -26.04
N GLY A 182 -5.60 7.68 -24.90
CA GLY A 182 -5.44 7.07 -23.59
C GLY A 182 -6.36 5.85 -23.44
N GLN A 183 -5.87 4.81 -22.80
CA GLN A 183 -6.62 3.58 -22.58
C GLN A 183 -6.82 3.35 -21.08
N THR A 184 -8.03 2.91 -20.70
CA THR A 184 -8.30 2.40 -19.38
C THR A 184 -8.25 0.87 -19.42
N LEU A 185 -7.45 0.28 -18.57
CA LEU A 185 -7.32 -1.16 -18.41
C LEU A 185 -8.04 -1.58 -17.13
N PHE A 186 -8.65 -2.75 -17.17
CA PHE A 186 -9.32 -3.37 -16.04
C PHE A 186 -8.65 -4.69 -15.73
N PHE A 187 -8.29 -4.90 -14.47
CA PHE A 187 -7.57 -6.07 -14.01
C PHE A 187 -8.34 -6.81 -12.93
N GLU A 188 -8.37 -8.12 -13.03
CA GLU A 188 -8.71 -9.02 -11.94
C GLU A 188 -7.42 -9.46 -11.23
N HIS A 189 -7.41 -9.37 -9.92
CA HIS A 189 -6.26 -9.71 -9.09
C HIS A 189 -6.42 -11.06 -8.41
N GLU A 190 -5.33 -11.55 -7.83
CA GLU A 190 -5.28 -12.83 -7.10
C GLU A 190 -5.72 -14.02 -7.96
N VAL A 191 -5.33 -14.02 -9.23
CA VAL A 191 -5.62 -15.06 -10.20
C VAL A 191 -4.34 -15.60 -10.79
N GLY A 192 -4.09 -16.90 -10.59
CA GLY A 192 -2.89 -17.57 -11.12
C GLY A 192 -1.60 -17.19 -10.38
N THR A 193 -0.47 -17.48 -11.02
CA THR A 193 0.89 -17.26 -10.49
C THR A 193 1.72 -16.31 -11.34
N ASP A 194 1.18 -15.90 -12.49
CA ASP A 194 1.85 -15.06 -13.47
C ASP A 194 1.04 -13.78 -13.74
N GLN A 195 1.73 -12.75 -14.15
CA GLN A 195 1.07 -11.54 -14.63
C GLN A 195 0.63 -11.72 -16.07
N ILE A 196 -0.63 -11.46 -16.35
CA ILE A 196 -1.13 -11.33 -17.72
C ILE A 196 -0.98 -9.86 -18.14
N ASN A 197 -0.20 -9.63 -19.18
CA ASN A 197 0.01 -8.32 -19.76
C ASN A 197 -1.19 -7.88 -20.60
N PRO A 198 -1.35 -6.56 -20.86
CA PRO A 198 -2.45 -6.05 -21.69
C PRO A 198 -2.48 -6.58 -23.12
N ASP A 199 -1.38 -7.09 -23.63
CA ASP A 199 -1.27 -7.73 -24.97
C ASP A 199 -1.64 -9.23 -24.94
N GLY A 200 -2.05 -9.76 -23.79
CA GLY A 200 -2.36 -11.17 -23.58
C GLY A 200 -1.15 -12.07 -23.35
N THR A 201 0.06 -11.52 -23.36
CA THR A 201 1.25 -12.29 -23.00
C THR A 201 1.33 -12.49 -21.49
N THR A 202 2.02 -13.55 -21.07
CA THR A 202 2.22 -13.86 -19.65
C THR A 202 3.65 -13.57 -19.25
N THR A 203 3.81 -12.90 -18.12
CA THR A 203 5.13 -12.64 -17.50
C THR A 203 5.15 -13.28 -16.12
N THR A 204 6.17 -14.08 -15.85
CA THR A 204 6.35 -14.69 -14.52
C THR A 204 6.61 -13.63 -13.47
N LEU A 205 5.87 -13.69 -12.36
CA LEU A 205 6.09 -12.83 -11.22
C LEU A 205 7.34 -13.29 -10.46
N THR A 206 8.31 -12.39 -10.36
CA THR A 206 9.47 -12.61 -9.49
C THR A 206 9.10 -12.24 -8.07
N SER A 207 9.10 -13.20 -7.18
CA SER A 207 8.83 -13.01 -5.76
C SER A 207 10.07 -13.34 -4.95
N PHE A 208 10.42 -12.50 -3.98
CA PHE A 208 11.53 -12.74 -3.07
C PHE A 208 11.18 -12.28 -1.67
N ILE A 209 11.83 -12.86 -0.69
CA ILE A 209 11.84 -12.42 0.70
C ILE A 209 13.28 -12.21 1.08
N GLU A 210 13.59 -11.02 1.56
CA GLU A 210 14.90 -10.67 2.08
C GLU A 210 14.79 -10.42 3.58
N SER A 211 15.62 -11.11 4.37
CA SER A 211 15.68 -10.83 5.80
C SER A 211 16.60 -9.63 6.05
N TYR A 212 16.36 -8.96 7.14
CA TYR A 212 17.32 -8.00 7.67
C TYR A 212 18.63 -8.70 8.04
N ASP A 213 19.72 -7.95 8.06
CA ASP A 213 20.99 -8.45 8.59
C ASP A 213 20.78 -8.92 10.03
N PHE A 214 21.20 -10.13 10.34
CA PHE A 214 21.07 -10.66 11.68
C PHE A 214 22.43 -10.87 12.33
N SER A 215 22.53 -10.43 13.58
CA SER A 215 23.66 -10.72 14.47
C SER A 215 23.19 -11.62 15.60
N LEU A 216 23.99 -12.62 15.96
CA LEU A 216 23.67 -13.51 17.07
C LEU A 216 23.88 -12.88 18.44
N GLN A 217 24.51 -11.70 18.52
CA GLN A 217 24.70 -10.96 19.77
C GLN A 217 24.45 -9.47 19.54
N GLN A 218 23.59 -8.90 20.35
CA GLN A 218 23.10 -7.52 20.24
C GLN A 218 24.13 -6.42 20.46
N ASP A 219 25.32 -6.72 21.02
CA ASP A 219 26.30 -5.68 21.43
C ASP A 219 27.77 -5.98 21.11
N GLN A 220 28.06 -6.97 20.28
CA GLN A 220 29.46 -7.26 19.92
C GLN A 220 29.66 -7.32 18.41
N SER A 221 30.30 -6.29 17.90
CA SER A 221 30.63 -6.09 16.48
C SER A 221 31.72 -7.03 15.91
N GLU A 222 32.21 -8.00 16.68
CA GLU A 222 33.34 -8.86 16.28
C GLU A 222 33.07 -10.35 16.48
N VAL A 223 31.85 -10.82 16.24
CA VAL A 223 31.54 -12.26 16.33
C VAL A 223 31.56 -12.88 14.94
N PHE A 224 32.51 -13.78 14.71
CA PHE A 224 32.53 -14.58 13.48
C PHE A 224 31.47 -15.69 13.53
N LEU A 225 30.56 -15.67 12.59
CA LEU A 225 29.56 -16.73 12.39
C LEU A 225 30.09 -17.76 11.38
N ALA A 226 30.31 -19.01 11.83
CA ALA A 226 30.58 -20.11 10.94
C ALA A 226 29.31 -20.91 10.65
N MET A 227 28.63 -20.63 9.57
CA MET A 227 27.45 -21.38 9.14
C MET A 227 27.90 -22.68 8.45
N ARG A 228 27.57 -23.82 9.05
CA ARG A 228 27.90 -25.15 8.48
C ARG A 228 26.78 -25.79 7.70
N ARG A 229 25.52 -25.34 7.96
CA ARG A 229 24.34 -25.91 7.34
C ARG A 229 23.19 -24.92 7.38
N PHE A 230 22.49 -24.79 6.28
CA PHE A 230 21.22 -24.08 6.16
C PHE A 230 20.13 -25.08 5.77
N LEU A 231 19.02 -25.09 6.48
CA LEU A 231 17.86 -25.94 6.22
C LEU A 231 16.65 -25.04 6.02
N PRO A 232 16.31 -24.71 4.77
CA PRO A 232 15.11 -23.91 4.50
C PRO A 232 13.86 -24.74 4.82
N ASN A 233 12.93 -24.13 5.54
CA ASN A 233 11.63 -24.74 5.85
C ASN A 233 10.53 -24.06 5.04
N PHE A 234 10.44 -24.41 3.77
CA PHE A 234 9.38 -23.97 2.88
C PHE A 234 8.90 -25.09 1.96
N LYS A 235 7.71 -24.96 1.47
CA LYS A 235 7.11 -25.89 0.51
C LYS A 235 7.02 -25.22 -0.86
N VAL A 236 7.71 -25.79 -1.83
CA VAL A 236 7.56 -25.39 -3.24
C VAL A 236 6.28 -26.03 -3.78
N LEU A 237 5.36 -25.23 -4.27
CA LEU A 237 4.12 -25.70 -4.89
C LEU A 237 4.27 -25.85 -6.39
N THR A 238 4.93 -24.90 -7.04
CA THR A 238 5.23 -24.88 -8.48
C THR A 238 6.53 -24.11 -8.71
N GLY A 239 7.26 -24.46 -9.77
CA GLY A 239 8.51 -23.80 -10.16
C GLY A 239 9.71 -24.17 -9.27
N ASP A 240 10.79 -23.42 -9.43
CA ASP A 240 12.03 -23.56 -8.68
C ASP A 240 12.16 -22.45 -7.62
N SER A 241 12.78 -22.79 -6.50
CA SER A 241 13.12 -21.81 -5.47
C SER A 241 14.63 -21.71 -5.32
N GLN A 242 15.12 -20.50 -5.16
CA GLN A 242 16.52 -20.21 -4.90
C GLN A 242 16.67 -19.53 -3.54
N VAL A 243 17.66 -19.96 -2.78
CA VAL A 243 18.05 -19.28 -1.53
C VAL A 243 19.43 -18.68 -1.74
N THR A 244 19.54 -17.38 -1.53
CA THR A 244 20.81 -16.64 -1.57
C THR A 244 21.19 -16.26 -0.15
N ILE A 245 22.42 -16.56 0.25
CA ILE A 245 22.98 -16.10 1.51
C ILE A 245 24.09 -15.11 1.17
N ALA A 246 23.88 -13.84 1.54
CA ALA A 246 24.91 -12.81 1.45
C ALA A 246 25.69 -12.75 2.76
N VAL A 247 27.00 -12.57 2.65
CA VAL A 247 27.90 -12.34 3.77
C VAL A 247 28.51 -10.97 3.56
N ALA A 248 28.34 -10.09 4.54
CA ALA A 248 28.92 -8.73 4.53
C ALA A 248 30.35 -8.78 5.06
#